data_f1286473fb561cb34509f956bd9739df
#
_entry.id   f1286473fb561cb34509f956bd9739df
#
_cell.length_a   1.000
_cell.length_b   1.000
_cell.length_c   1.000
_cell.angle_alpha   90.00
_cell.angle_beta   90.00
_cell.angle_gamma   90.00
#
_symmetry.space_group_name_H-M   'P 1'
#
loop_
_entity.id
_entity.type
_entity.pdbx_description
1 polymer ?
#
loop_
_entity_poly.entity_id
_entity_poly.type
_entity_poly.pdbx_seq_one_letter_code
_entity_poly.pdbx_strand_id
1 'polypeptide(L)'
;SQSVFLIKIPAHSRWMFAIGCLVLAAFFFISFFFHRKGILISLVGVLAAILFFINGTYSFQLLGQDEIAWSEPNSMKIEKYKWTDLEEVVLHIPSYEQRRYEGLEHLMVFTFKDGNILTMVRDKAFTDQIGKIDGSIRRYQVEYRTEDM
;
A
#
# COMPACT_ATOMS: atom_id res chain seq x y z
N SER A 1 -17.23 12.68 -9.93
CA SER A 1 -16.75 11.36 -9.45
C SER A 1 -15.30 11.20 -9.88
N GLN A 2 -14.40 11.23 -8.92
CA GLN A 2 -12.99 10.94 -9.16
C GLN A 2 -12.91 9.49 -9.63
N SER A 3 -12.53 9.27 -10.89
CA SER A 3 -12.38 7.92 -11.39
C SER A 3 -11.02 7.39 -10.96
N VAL A 4 -11.03 6.59 -9.90
CA VAL A 4 -9.88 5.81 -9.47
C VAL A 4 -9.72 4.63 -10.43
N PHE A 5 -8.51 4.41 -10.94
CA PHE A 5 -8.26 3.31 -11.87
C PHE A 5 -7.32 2.23 -11.32
N LEU A 6 -6.58 2.51 -10.25
CA LEU A 6 -5.73 1.52 -9.59
C LEU A 6 -5.76 1.73 -8.08
N ILE A 7 -6.06 0.66 -7.35
CA ILE A 7 -5.89 0.58 -5.90
C ILE A 7 -5.03 -0.65 -5.61
N LYS A 8 -3.92 -0.45 -4.91
CA LYS A 8 -3.06 -1.52 -4.43
C LYS A 8 -3.13 -1.60 -2.92
N ILE A 9 -3.40 -2.80 -2.43
CA ILE A 9 -3.38 -3.12 -1.00
C ILE A 9 -2.10 -3.93 -0.77
N PRO A 10 -1.10 -3.38 -0.06
CA PRO A 10 0.14 -4.08 0.21
C PRO A 10 -0.07 -5.40 0.96
N ALA A 11 0.84 -6.35 0.79
CA ALA A 11 0.81 -7.62 1.52
C ALA A 11 0.78 -7.39 3.04
N HIS A 12 1.47 -6.38 3.53
CA HIS A 12 1.45 -5.96 4.94
C HIS A 12 0.03 -5.75 5.46
N SER A 13 -0.83 -5.03 4.73
CA SER A 13 -2.22 -4.79 5.11
C SER A 13 -3.00 -6.11 5.30
N ARG A 14 -2.86 -7.04 4.35
CA ARG A 14 -3.51 -8.37 4.44
C ARG A 14 -3.04 -9.16 5.66
N TRP A 15 -1.75 -9.12 5.97
CA TRP A 15 -1.20 -9.75 7.17
C TRP A 15 -1.71 -9.12 8.45
N MET A 16 -1.87 -7.80 8.50
CA MET A 16 -2.45 -7.10 9.66
C MET A 16 -3.88 -7.56 9.94
N PHE A 17 -4.71 -7.72 8.91
CA PHE A 17 -6.06 -8.27 9.09
C PHE A 17 -6.03 -9.73 9.58
N ALA A 18 -5.16 -10.57 9.02
CA ALA A 18 -5.04 -11.96 9.45
C ALA A 18 -4.58 -12.06 10.92
N ILE A 19 -3.58 -11.29 11.32
CA ILE A 19 -3.11 -11.23 12.71
C ILE A 19 -4.21 -10.71 13.63
N GLY A 20 -4.92 -9.67 13.24
CA GLY A 20 -6.06 -9.14 14.01
C GLY A 20 -7.14 -10.22 14.27
N CYS A 21 -7.48 -11.00 13.27
CA CYS A 21 -8.42 -12.13 13.42
C CYS A 21 -7.88 -13.22 14.35
N LEU A 22 -6.59 -13.57 14.23
CA LEU A 22 -5.96 -14.56 15.11
C LEU A 22 -5.93 -14.09 16.57
N VAL A 23 -5.60 -12.81 16.80
CA VAL A 23 -5.61 -12.20 18.14
C VAL A 23 -7.01 -12.29 18.74
N LEU A 24 -8.06 -11.90 18.00
CA LEU A 24 -9.44 -12.04 18.44
C LEU A 24 -9.77 -13.48 18.82
N ALA A 25 -9.49 -14.43 17.95
CA ALA A 25 -9.78 -15.84 18.19
C ALA A 25 -9.07 -16.36 19.45
N ALA A 26 -7.78 -16.02 19.61
CA ALA A 26 -7.00 -16.44 20.78
C ALA A 26 -7.56 -15.87 22.09
N PHE A 27 -7.91 -14.58 22.12
CA PHE A 27 -8.46 -13.96 23.32
C PHE A 27 -9.85 -14.47 23.66
N PHE A 28 -10.71 -14.73 22.68
CA PHE A 28 -12.00 -15.37 22.91
C PHE A 28 -11.86 -16.80 23.42
N PHE A 29 -10.93 -17.57 22.87
CA PHE A 29 -10.63 -18.91 23.34
C PHE A 29 -10.14 -18.92 24.78
N ILE A 30 -9.18 -18.08 25.13
CA ILE A 30 -8.66 -17.94 26.51
C ILE A 30 -9.79 -17.48 27.45
N SER A 31 -10.61 -16.52 27.03
CA SER A 31 -11.73 -16.00 27.79
C SER A 31 -12.72 -17.10 28.22
N PHE A 32 -12.89 -18.12 27.39
CA PHE A 32 -13.76 -19.26 27.68
C PHE A 32 -13.33 -20.01 28.95
N PHE A 33 -12.04 -20.07 29.24
CA PHE A 33 -11.50 -20.75 30.43
C PHE A 33 -11.57 -19.88 31.69
N PHE A 34 -11.70 -18.58 31.60
CA PHE A 34 -11.64 -17.63 32.70
C PHE A 34 -13.00 -17.00 33.01
N HIS A 35 -14.00 -17.80 33.39
CA HIS A 35 -15.41 -17.47 33.56
C HIS A 35 -15.69 -16.02 34.05
N ARG A 36 -15.16 -15.62 35.22
CA ARG A 36 -15.44 -14.30 35.81
C ARG A 36 -14.61 -13.16 35.20
N LYS A 37 -13.39 -13.44 34.70
CA LYS A 37 -12.49 -12.47 34.11
C LYS A 37 -12.54 -12.48 32.58
N GLY A 38 -13.32 -13.39 31.99
CA GLY A 38 -13.42 -13.59 30.57
C GLY A 38 -13.83 -12.33 29.80
N ILE A 39 -14.74 -11.53 30.34
CA ILE A 39 -15.20 -10.29 29.74
C ILE A 39 -14.05 -9.29 29.61
N LEU A 40 -13.24 -9.12 30.65
CA LEU A 40 -12.08 -8.21 30.59
C LEU A 40 -11.02 -8.68 29.56
N ILE A 41 -10.76 -9.98 29.54
CA ILE A 41 -9.82 -10.60 28.61
C ILE A 41 -10.31 -10.39 27.15
N SER A 42 -11.59 -10.64 26.89
CA SER A 42 -12.19 -10.40 25.58
C SER A 42 -12.12 -8.94 25.16
N LEU A 43 -12.37 -8.00 26.08
CA LEU A 43 -12.28 -6.57 25.80
C LEU A 43 -10.87 -6.16 25.38
N VAL A 44 -9.85 -6.64 26.07
CA VAL A 44 -8.44 -6.40 25.71
C VAL A 44 -8.13 -6.95 24.32
N GLY A 45 -8.62 -8.17 24.02
CA GLY A 45 -8.47 -8.79 22.70
C GLY A 45 -9.12 -7.98 21.58
N VAL A 46 -10.32 -7.46 21.82
CA VAL A 46 -11.03 -6.60 20.86
C VAL A 46 -10.26 -5.31 20.61
N LEU A 47 -9.78 -4.64 21.66
CA LEU A 47 -9.00 -3.41 21.52
C LEU A 47 -7.69 -3.66 20.74
N ALA A 48 -6.98 -4.75 21.04
CA ALA A 48 -5.77 -5.11 20.32
C ALA A 48 -6.07 -5.39 18.83
N ALA A 49 -7.12 -6.14 18.53
CA ALA A 49 -7.52 -6.42 17.14
C ALA A 49 -7.92 -5.16 16.36
N ILE A 50 -8.60 -4.21 17.00
CA ILE A 50 -8.94 -2.93 16.38
C ILE A 50 -7.69 -2.18 15.94
N LEU A 51 -6.61 -2.18 16.73
CA LEU A 51 -5.35 -1.54 16.35
C LEU A 51 -4.74 -2.18 15.10
N PHE A 52 -4.78 -3.51 15.00
CA PHE A 52 -4.32 -4.20 13.78
C PHE A 52 -5.19 -3.87 12.57
N PHE A 53 -6.50 -3.83 12.74
CA PHE A 53 -7.42 -3.51 11.64
C PHE A 53 -7.27 -2.07 11.17
N ILE A 54 -7.11 -1.11 12.08
CA ILE A 54 -6.83 0.28 11.74
C ILE A 54 -5.53 0.37 10.93
N ASN A 55 -4.45 -0.26 11.42
CA ASN A 55 -3.17 -0.26 10.71
C ASN A 55 -3.27 -0.88 9.32
N GLY A 56 -4.00 -2.02 9.20
CA GLY A 56 -4.26 -2.64 7.90
C GLY A 56 -5.04 -1.74 6.94
N THR A 57 -6.01 -0.99 7.44
CA THR A 57 -6.85 -0.10 6.63
C THR A 57 -6.07 1.11 6.11
N TYR A 58 -5.12 1.63 6.88
CA TYR A 58 -4.30 2.78 6.47
C TYR A 58 -3.09 2.41 5.59
N SER A 59 -2.99 1.18 5.11
CA SER A 59 -1.92 0.75 4.20
C SER A 59 -2.48 0.54 2.80
N PHE A 60 -2.38 1.55 1.93
CA PHE A 60 -2.87 1.49 0.55
C PHE A 60 -2.07 2.40 -0.38
N GLN A 61 -2.16 2.12 -1.67
CA GLN A 61 -1.66 2.97 -2.77
C GLN A 61 -2.78 3.12 -3.80
N LEU A 62 -3.05 4.34 -4.23
CA LEU A 62 -4.15 4.68 -5.11
C LEU A 62 -3.68 5.60 -6.23
N LEU A 63 -4.01 5.24 -7.47
CA LEU A 63 -3.87 6.10 -8.63
C LEU A 63 -5.26 6.42 -9.20
N GLY A 64 -5.57 7.69 -9.26
CA GLY A 64 -6.77 8.22 -9.89
C GLY A 64 -6.45 9.05 -11.12
N GLN A 65 -7.48 9.56 -11.82
CA GLN A 65 -7.28 10.42 -12.98
C GLN A 65 -6.63 11.76 -12.62
N ASP A 66 -6.96 12.30 -11.47
CA ASP A 66 -6.53 13.64 -11.06
C ASP A 66 -5.63 13.62 -9.83
N GLU A 67 -5.63 12.53 -9.06
CA GLU A 67 -4.90 12.45 -7.80
C GLU A 67 -4.15 11.13 -7.64
N ILE A 68 -3.09 11.20 -6.83
CA ILE A 68 -2.30 10.08 -6.34
C ILE A 68 -2.39 10.14 -4.82
N ALA A 69 -2.74 9.02 -4.18
CA ALA A 69 -2.82 8.95 -2.74
C ALA A 69 -2.21 7.65 -2.22
N TRP A 70 -1.56 7.71 -1.08
CA TRP A 70 -1.08 6.52 -0.40
C TRP A 70 -1.00 6.75 1.11
N SER A 71 -0.90 5.66 1.82
CA SER A 71 -0.55 5.66 3.23
C SER A 71 0.49 4.58 3.49
N GLU A 72 1.54 4.94 4.20
CA GLU A 72 2.57 4.00 4.59
C GLU A 72 2.13 3.17 5.79
N PRO A 73 2.60 1.92 5.91
CA PRO A 73 2.38 1.11 7.09
C PRO A 73 2.80 1.86 8.36
N ASN A 74 1.98 1.80 9.38
CA ASN A 74 2.19 2.43 10.70
C ASN A 74 2.17 3.97 10.74
N SER A 75 2.00 4.67 9.62
CA SER A 75 1.99 6.14 9.64
C SER A 75 0.64 6.75 10.03
N MET A 76 -0.46 6.03 9.75
CA MET A 76 -1.85 6.53 9.85
C MET A 76 -2.07 7.87 9.12
N LYS A 77 -1.11 8.30 8.31
CA LYS A 77 -1.16 9.52 7.52
C LYS A 77 -1.43 9.18 6.07
N ILE A 78 -2.40 9.85 5.49
CA ILE A 78 -2.70 9.72 4.06
C ILE A 78 -2.03 10.88 3.34
N GLU A 79 -1.09 10.54 2.46
CA GLU A 79 -0.49 11.51 1.53
C GLU A 79 -1.35 11.60 0.28
N LYS A 80 -1.67 12.82 -0.13
CA LYS A 80 -2.47 13.10 -1.33
C LYS A 80 -1.78 14.14 -2.19
N TYR A 81 -1.61 13.83 -3.46
CA TYR A 81 -0.98 14.69 -4.45
C TYR A 81 -1.78 14.70 -5.74
N LYS A 82 -1.60 15.75 -6.52
CA LYS A 82 -2.08 15.80 -7.90
C LYS A 82 -0.96 15.35 -8.84
N TRP A 83 -1.31 14.91 -10.03
CA TRP A 83 -0.32 14.60 -11.07
C TRP A 83 0.58 15.80 -11.41
N THR A 84 0.06 17.02 -11.25
CA THR A 84 0.81 18.27 -11.44
C THR A 84 1.89 18.50 -10.38
N ASP A 85 1.82 17.82 -9.24
CA ASP A 85 2.80 17.91 -8.15
C ASP A 85 3.97 16.93 -8.35
N LEU A 86 3.91 16.07 -9.38
CA LEU A 86 5.01 15.19 -9.77
C LEU A 86 6.14 15.98 -10.42
N GLU A 87 7.35 15.67 -10.01
CA GLU A 87 8.58 16.13 -10.65
C GLU A 87 9.02 15.16 -11.74
N GLU A 88 9.17 13.89 -11.38
CA GLU A 88 9.56 12.83 -12.31
C GLU A 88 8.95 11.48 -11.94
N VAL A 89 8.92 10.58 -12.91
CA VAL A 89 8.60 9.16 -12.75
C VAL A 89 9.74 8.34 -13.33
N VAL A 90 10.31 7.45 -12.52
CA VAL A 90 11.43 6.58 -12.92
C VAL A 90 11.00 5.12 -12.85
N LEU A 91 11.19 4.40 -13.94
CA LEU A 91 11.03 2.94 -13.98
C LEU A 91 12.40 2.29 -13.73
N HIS A 92 12.55 1.63 -12.58
CA HIS A 92 13.70 0.81 -12.26
C HIS A 92 13.49 -0.61 -12.75
N ILE A 93 14.39 -1.08 -13.63
CA ILE A 93 14.37 -2.42 -14.20
C ILE A 93 15.47 -3.24 -13.55
N PRO A 94 15.14 -4.28 -12.75
CA PRO A 94 16.15 -5.16 -12.19
C PRO A 94 16.81 -6.00 -13.28
N SER A 95 18.09 -6.30 -13.11
CA SER A 95 18.84 -7.19 -14.00
C SER A 95 18.23 -8.60 -14.03
N TYR A 96 18.58 -9.39 -15.06
CA TYR A 96 18.09 -10.76 -15.17
C TYR A 96 18.45 -11.61 -13.94
N GLU A 97 19.66 -11.43 -13.39
CA GLU A 97 20.12 -12.15 -12.21
C GLU A 97 19.33 -11.75 -10.96
N GLN A 98 19.14 -10.47 -10.73
CA GLN A 98 18.32 -9.96 -9.62
C GLN A 98 16.88 -10.46 -9.68
N ARG A 99 16.27 -10.52 -10.87
CA ARG A 99 14.93 -11.09 -11.01
C ARG A 99 14.89 -12.59 -10.69
N ARG A 100 15.89 -13.33 -11.15
CA ARG A 100 15.92 -14.79 -11.02
C ARG A 100 16.28 -15.27 -9.62
N TYR A 101 17.24 -14.64 -8.97
CA TYR A 101 17.80 -15.09 -7.70
C TYR A 101 17.26 -14.33 -6.49
N GLU A 102 16.93 -13.07 -6.64
CA GLU A 102 16.44 -12.22 -5.56
C GLU A 102 14.94 -11.96 -5.65
N GLY A 103 14.30 -12.36 -6.75
CA GLY A 103 12.86 -12.15 -6.95
C GLY A 103 12.47 -10.68 -7.05
N LEU A 104 13.41 -9.82 -7.43
CA LEU A 104 13.13 -8.38 -7.59
C LEU A 104 12.21 -8.12 -8.78
N GLU A 105 11.23 -7.29 -8.57
CA GLU A 105 10.28 -6.86 -9.59
C GLU A 105 10.62 -5.45 -10.10
N HIS A 106 10.05 -5.08 -11.24
CA HIS A 106 10.15 -3.71 -11.73
C HIS A 106 9.50 -2.75 -10.73
N LEU A 107 10.18 -1.67 -10.42
CA LEU A 107 9.69 -0.64 -9.52
C LEU A 107 9.41 0.65 -10.29
N MET A 108 8.28 1.27 -10.04
CA MET A 108 7.98 2.60 -10.54
C MET A 108 8.01 3.59 -9.38
N VAL A 109 8.90 4.56 -9.49
CA VAL A 109 9.17 5.57 -8.47
C VAL A 109 8.60 6.91 -8.92
N PHE A 110 7.68 7.43 -8.14
CA PHE A 110 7.06 8.73 -8.34
C PHE A 110 7.69 9.72 -7.37
N THR A 111 8.43 10.69 -7.88
CA THR A 111 9.05 11.74 -7.08
C THR A 111 8.23 13.01 -7.20
N PHE A 112 7.83 13.58 -6.07
CA PHE A 112 7.04 14.79 -5.99
C PHE A 112 7.93 16.01 -5.77
N LYS A 113 7.47 17.18 -6.17
CA LYS A 113 8.21 18.46 -6.10
C LYS A 113 8.62 18.86 -4.67
N ASP A 114 7.94 18.34 -3.67
CA ASP A 114 8.26 18.56 -2.25
C ASP A 114 9.29 17.55 -1.70
N GLY A 115 9.79 16.65 -2.53
CA GLY A 115 10.77 15.62 -2.18
C GLY A 115 10.17 14.30 -1.66
N ASN A 116 8.84 14.20 -1.52
CA ASN A 116 8.21 12.94 -1.17
C ASN A 116 8.27 11.95 -2.34
N ILE A 117 8.34 10.67 -2.01
CA ILE A 117 8.52 9.58 -2.97
C ILE A 117 7.47 8.50 -2.72
N LEU A 118 6.81 8.07 -3.79
CA LEU A 118 5.97 6.87 -3.80
C LEU A 118 6.60 5.81 -4.69
N THR A 119 6.88 4.64 -4.13
CA THR A 119 7.37 3.48 -4.88
C THR A 119 6.26 2.46 -5.05
N MET A 120 6.00 2.07 -6.29
CA MET A 120 5.01 1.05 -6.64
C MET A 120 5.67 -0.10 -7.39
N VAL A 121 5.33 -1.33 -6.99
CA VAL A 121 5.75 -2.53 -7.73
C VAL A 121 4.91 -2.65 -9.00
N ARG A 122 5.56 -2.85 -10.14
CA ARG A 122 4.90 -3.09 -11.43
C ARG A 122 4.49 -4.55 -11.53
N ASP A 123 3.46 -4.91 -10.79
CA ASP A 123 2.81 -6.22 -10.87
C ASP A 123 1.77 -6.28 -12.01
N LYS A 124 1.02 -7.37 -12.08
CA LYS A 124 -0.02 -7.55 -13.09
C LYS A 124 -1.10 -6.46 -13.01
N ALA A 125 -1.57 -6.13 -11.81
CA ALA A 125 -2.61 -5.12 -11.63
C ALA A 125 -2.14 -3.73 -12.11
N PHE A 126 -0.89 -3.39 -11.87
CA PHE A 126 -0.27 -2.18 -12.39
C PHE A 126 -0.16 -2.22 -13.92
N THR A 127 0.31 -3.33 -14.48
CA THR A 127 0.49 -3.50 -15.92
C THR A 127 -0.83 -3.43 -16.68
N ASP A 128 -1.91 -3.96 -16.11
CA ASP A 128 -3.25 -3.88 -16.70
C ASP A 128 -3.76 -2.42 -16.83
N GLN A 129 -3.23 -1.50 -16.03
CA GLN A 129 -3.58 -0.09 -16.02
C GLN A 129 -2.49 0.82 -16.63
N ILE A 130 -1.42 0.25 -17.19
CA ILE A 130 -0.27 1.01 -17.69
C ILE A 130 -0.65 2.08 -18.71
N GLY A 131 -1.62 1.80 -19.57
CA GLY A 131 -2.09 2.76 -20.57
C GLY A 131 -2.73 4.01 -19.96
N LYS A 132 -3.40 3.88 -18.81
CA LYS A 132 -3.96 5.02 -18.08
C LYS A 132 -2.88 5.81 -17.35
N ILE A 133 -1.89 5.11 -16.80
CA ILE A 133 -0.74 5.71 -16.13
C ILE A 133 0.08 6.51 -17.13
N ASP A 134 0.44 5.91 -18.26
CA ASP A 134 1.15 6.59 -19.35
C ASP A 134 0.36 7.77 -19.92
N GLY A 135 -0.96 7.62 -20.05
CA GLY A 135 -1.86 8.68 -20.45
C GLY A 135 -1.83 9.87 -19.49
N SER A 136 -1.79 9.62 -18.19
CA SER A 136 -1.67 10.67 -17.16
C SER A 136 -0.30 11.33 -17.19
N ILE A 137 0.78 10.55 -17.28
CA ILE A 137 2.17 11.06 -17.39
C ILE A 137 2.28 12.02 -18.58
N ARG A 138 1.76 11.63 -19.75
CA ARG A 138 1.77 12.47 -20.97
C ARG A 138 0.88 13.70 -20.83
N ARG A 139 -0.34 13.53 -20.26
CA ARG A 139 -1.31 14.62 -20.08
C ARG A 139 -0.74 15.75 -19.23
N TYR A 140 -0.04 15.39 -18.16
CA TYR A 140 0.54 16.36 -17.23
C TYR A 140 2.00 16.69 -17.52
N GLN A 141 2.55 16.17 -18.64
CA GLN A 141 3.93 16.43 -19.10
C GLN A 141 4.98 16.15 -18.02
N VAL A 142 4.78 15.06 -17.28
CA VAL A 142 5.71 14.61 -16.25
C VAL A 142 6.93 13.98 -16.91
N GLU A 143 8.12 14.28 -16.42
CA GLU A 143 9.36 13.66 -16.89
C GLU A 143 9.32 12.16 -16.58
N TYR A 144 9.61 11.35 -17.59
CA TYR A 144 9.64 9.89 -17.46
C TYR A 144 10.96 9.34 -17.97
N ARG A 145 11.64 8.56 -17.15
CA ARG A 145 12.88 7.88 -17.53
C ARG A 145 12.91 6.44 -17.03
N THR A 146 13.78 5.66 -17.63
CA THR A 146 14.03 4.25 -17.25
C THR A 146 15.47 4.14 -16.80
N GLU A 147 15.69 3.46 -15.69
CA GLU A 147 17.00 3.14 -15.13
C GLU A 147 17.14 1.65 -14.90
N ASP A 148 18.28 1.08 -15.31
CA ASP A 148 18.66 -0.28 -14.97
C ASP A 148 19.28 -0.30 -13.57
N MET A 149 18.84 -1.27 -12.73
CA MET A 149 19.37 -1.47 -11.39
C MET A 149 20.61 -2.36 -11.40
#